data_8cb392c585eba047ccb5e56c6766f7de
#
_entry.id   8cb392c585eba047ccb5e56c6766f7de
#
_cell.length_a   1.000
_cell.length_b   1.000
_cell.length_c   1.000
_cell.angle_alpha   90.00
_cell.angle_beta   90.00
_cell.angle_gamma   90.00
#
_symmetry.space_group_name_H-M   'P 1'
#
loop_
_entity.id
_entity.type
_entity.pdbx_description
1 polymer ?
#
loop_
_entity_poly.entity_id
_entity_poly.type
_entity_poly.pdbx_seq_one_letter_code
_entity_poly.pdbx_strand_id
1 'polypeptide(L)'
;MEKKKTKFILLKKMKIRHPEKVNKPISPIKKKPSWIRSKITNSKEFFTTKTIVNENNLKTVCQEANCPNITECWSKKHATFLIMGDTCTRACAFCDVITGKPKNLDPFEPIKISNAIKKLNLKHVVITSVNRDDLEDGGSSHFRKVIEVTKKIMLIRQLKY
;
A
#
# COMPACT_ATOMS: atom_id res chain seq x y z
N MET A 1 -27.89 -18.51 -17.96
CA MET A 1 -26.53 -18.05 -18.37
C MET A 1 -25.80 -17.20 -17.33
N GLU A 2 -26.20 -17.18 -16.03
CA GLU A 2 -25.59 -16.28 -14.99
C GLU A 2 -24.51 -16.92 -14.12
N LYS A 3 -24.36 -18.24 -14.10
CA LYS A 3 -23.40 -18.92 -13.21
C LYS A 3 -21.91 -18.80 -13.61
N LYS A 4 -21.57 -18.38 -14.84
CA LYS A 4 -20.16 -18.27 -15.29
C LYS A 4 -19.45 -16.96 -14.88
N LYS A 5 -20.19 -15.86 -14.63
CA LYS A 5 -19.60 -14.58 -14.23
C LYS A 5 -19.08 -14.57 -12.78
N THR A 6 -19.74 -15.30 -11.90
CA THR A 6 -19.35 -15.36 -10.47
C THR A 6 -18.03 -16.10 -10.24
N LYS A 7 -17.73 -17.11 -11.05
CA LYS A 7 -16.50 -17.90 -10.93
C LYS A 7 -15.24 -17.13 -11.36
N PHE A 8 -15.37 -16.21 -12.32
CA PHE A 8 -14.26 -15.38 -12.81
C PHE A 8 -13.87 -14.25 -11.84
N ILE A 9 -14.83 -13.75 -11.06
CA ILE A 9 -14.59 -12.70 -10.06
C ILE A 9 -13.89 -13.26 -8.81
N LEU A 10 -14.17 -14.51 -8.44
CA LEU A 10 -13.51 -15.19 -7.32
C LEU A 10 -12.04 -15.50 -7.61
N LEU A 11 -11.68 -15.87 -8.84
CA LEU A 11 -10.29 -16.16 -9.23
C LEU A 11 -9.39 -14.93 -9.24
N LYS A 12 -9.93 -13.72 -9.46
CA LYS A 12 -9.17 -12.45 -9.42
C LYS A 12 -8.80 -12.00 -8.00
N LYS A 13 -9.37 -12.60 -6.96
CA LYS A 13 -9.15 -12.25 -5.55
C LYS A 13 -8.30 -13.25 -4.76
N MET A 14 -7.86 -14.34 -5.35
CA MET A 14 -6.97 -15.29 -4.65
C MET A 14 -5.54 -14.76 -4.64
N LYS A 15 -5.21 -13.97 -3.61
CA LYS A 15 -3.83 -13.66 -3.28
C LYS A 15 -3.12 -14.96 -2.90
N ILE A 16 -1.95 -15.21 -3.51
CA ILE A 16 -1.07 -16.29 -3.04
C ILE A 16 -0.61 -15.90 -1.65
N ARG A 17 -0.93 -16.72 -0.66
CA ARG A 17 -0.62 -16.45 0.75
C ARG A 17 0.30 -17.53 1.31
N HIS A 18 1.03 -17.19 2.35
CA HIS A 18 1.81 -18.17 3.11
C HIS A 18 0.89 -19.33 3.58
N PRO A 19 1.36 -20.61 3.57
CA PRO A 19 0.56 -21.78 3.95
C PRO A 19 -0.15 -21.64 5.31
N GLU A 20 0.48 -21.02 6.30
CA GLU A 20 -0.11 -20.75 7.61
C GLU A 20 -1.35 -19.82 7.55
N LYS A 21 -1.44 -18.98 6.53
CA LYS A 21 -2.61 -18.10 6.31
C LYS A 21 -3.72 -18.79 5.53
N VAL A 22 -3.39 -19.84 4.79
CA VAL A 22 -4.36 -20.67 4.06
C VAL A 22 -5.05 -21.64 5.01
N ASN A 23 -4.31 -22.19 5.95
CA ASN A 23 -4.82 -23.11 6.97
C ASN A 23 -5.53 -22.30 8.06
N LYS A 24 -6.84 -22.18 7.95
CA LYS A 24 -7.66 -21.56 8.99
C LYS A 24 -7.56 -22.38 10.26
N PRO A 25 -7.36 -21.74 11.43
CA PRO A 25 -7.37 -22.46 12.71
C PRO A 25 -8.73 -23.14 12.90
N ILE A 26 -8.71 -24.39 13.36
CA ILE A 26 -9.92 -25.19 13.65
C ILE A 26 -10.69 -24.59 14.85
N SER A 27 -9.99 -23.85 15.72
CA SER A 27 -10.61 -23.17 16.87
C SER A 27 -11.35 -21.90 16.45
N PRO A 28 -12.55 -21.63 16.98
CA PRO A 28 -13.29 -20.39 16.70
C PRO A 28 -12.48 -19.17 17.14
N ILE A 29 -12.42 -18.16 16.26
CA ILE A 29 -11.73 -16.90 16.57
C ILE A 29 -12.45 -16.23 17.73
N LYS A 30 -11.76 -16.03 18.87
CA LYS A 30 -12.32 -15.33 20.03
C LYS A 30 -12.74 -13.92 19.65
N LYS A 31 -13.89 -13.46 20.19
CA LYS A 31 -14.38 -12.09 20.01
C LYS A 31 -13.33 -11.10 20.51
N LYS A 32 -12.99 -10.12 19.68
CA LYS A 32 -12.06 -9.05 20.07
C LYS A 32 -12.64 -8.24 21.24
N PRO A 33 -11.79 -7.75 22.16
CA PRO A 33 -12.23 -6.84 23.22
C PRO A 33 -12.95 -5.61 22.64
N SER A 34 -13.90 -5.05 23.39
CA SER A 34 -14.75 -3.95 22.93
C SER A 34 -14.00 -2.65 22.62
N TRP A 35 -12.80 -2.48 23.19
CA TRP A 35 -11.94 -1.33 22.96
C TRP A 35 -11.15 -1.43 21.65
N ILE A 36 -11.00 -2.61 21.05
CA ILE A 36 -10.37 -2.80 19.73
C ILE A 36 -11.42 -2.51 18.64
N ARG A 37 -11.58 -1.24 18.31
CA ARG A 37 -12.47 -0.79 17.23
C ARG A 37 -11.75 0.22 16.36
N SER A 38 -11.78 0.03 15.04
CA SER A 38 -11.36 1.06 14.10
C SER A 38 -12.47 2.11 13.94
N LYS A 39 -12.09 3.39 13.99
CA LYS A 39 -13.01 4.48 13.71
C LYS A 39 -13.22 4.62 12.22
N ILE A 40 -14.43 4.49 11.74
CA ILE A 40 -14.79 4.78 10.35
C ILE A 40 -15.09 6.27 10.27
N THR A 41 -14.24 7.02 9.57
CA THR A 41 -14.43 8.45 9.34
C THR A 41 -14.78 8.69 7.88
N ASN A 42 -15.90 9.39 7.63
CA ASN A 42 -16.29 9.85 6.30
C ASN A 42 -15.76 11.28 6.07
N SER A 43 -14.44 11.48 6.21
CA SER A 43 -13.87 12.81 6.02
C SER A 43 -13.55 13.09 4.55
N LYS A 44 -13.62 14.36 4.17
CA LYS A 44 -13.26 14.84 2.84
C LYS A 44 -11.80 14.50 2.51
N GLU A 45 -10.92 14.58 3.51
CA GLU A 45 -9.49 14.29 3.39
C GLU A 45 -9.25 12.82 3.04
N PHE A 46 -10.02 11.90 3.63
CA PHE A 46 -9.95 10.47 3.28
C PHE A 46 -10.27 10.24 1.81
N PHE A 47 -11.37 10.80 1.32
CA PHE A 47 -11.78 10.64 -0.08
C PHE A 47 -10.79 11.29 -1.04
N THR A 48 -10.30 12.49 -0.71
CA THR A 48 -9.27 13.17 -1.51
C THR A 48 -8.00 12.33 -1.60
N THR A 49 -7.54 11.77 -0.48
CA THR A 49 -6.36 10.88 -0.46
C THR A 49 -6.59 9.66 -1.32
N LYS A 50 -7.75 9.00 -1.18
CA LYS A 50 -8.13 7.82 -1.98
C LYS A 50 -8.13 8.11 -3.48
N THR A 51 -8.72 9.23 -3.89
CA THR A 51 -8.79 9.65 -5.28
C THR A 51 -7.38 9.89 -5.85
N ILE A 52 -6.54 10.67 -5.17
CA ILE A 52 -5.19 10.98 -5.65
C ILE A 52 -4.31 9.74 -5.75
N VAL A 53 -4.39 8.83 -4.77
CA VAL A 53 -3.64 7.57 -4.80
C VAL A 53 -4.06 6.72 -6.00
N ASN A 54 -5.37 6.60 -6.25
CA ASN A 54 -5.89 5.80 -7.36
C ASN A 54 -5.59 6.40 -8.73
N GLU A 55 -5.79 7.71 -8.91
CA GLU A 55 -5.54 8.42 -10.18
C GLU A 55 -4.07 8.37 -10.60
N ASN A 56 -3.16 8.40 -9.64
CA ASN A 56 -1.72 8.29 -9.92
C ASN A 56 -1.23 6.83 -9.96
N ASN A 57 -2.15 5.86 -9.87
CA ASN A 57 -1.83 4.42 -9.82
C ASN A 57 -0.76 4.06 -8.79
N LEU A 58 -0.79 4.75 -7.63
CA LEU A 58 0.12 4.51 -6.52
C LEU A 58 -0.36 3.36 -5.66
N LYS A 59 0.58 2.69 -5.01
CA LYS A 59 0.30 1.63 -4.05
C LYS A 59 0.58 2.10 -2.63
N THR A 60 -0.26 1.67 -1.70
CA THR A 60 -0.08 1.97 -0.28
C THR A 60 -0.21 0.70 0.54
N VAL A 61 0.60 0.56 1.57
CA VAL A 61 0.46 -0.55 2.53
C VAL A 61 -0.93 -0.53 3.16
N CYS A 62 -1.49 0.68 3.34
CA CYS A 62 -2.83 0.84 3.91
C CYS A 62 -3.92 0.10 3.12
N GLN A 63 -3.80 0.07 1.79
CA GLN A 63 -4.73 -0.66 0.91
C GLN A 63 -4.32 -2.11 0.72
N GLU A 64 -3.04 -2.37 0.40
CA GLU A 64 -2.57 -3.71 0.04
C GLU A 64 -2.56 -4.67 1.24
N ALA A 65 -2.31 -4.15 2.45
CA ALA A 65 -2.34 -4.92 3.69
C ALA A 65 -3.70 -4.89 4.42
N ASN A 66 -4.75 -4.34 3.80
CA ASN A 66 -6.09 -4.23 4.39
C ASN A 66 -6.07 -3.60 5.80
N CYS A 67 -5.32 -2.51 5.97
CA CYS A 67 -5.13 -1.87 7.27
C CYS A 67 -6.47 -1.35 7.85
N PRO A 68 -6.88 -1.74 9.05
CA PRO A 68 -8.14 -1.30 9.64
C PRO A 68 -8.15 0.19 10.00
N ASN A 69 -6.99 0.82 10.13
CA ASN A 69 -6.85 2.22 10.53
C ASN A 69 -6.74 3.19 9.34
N ILE A 70 -6.94 2.71 8.11
CA ILE A 70 -6.77 3.51 6.88
C ILE A 70 -7.60 4.79 6.91
N THR A 71 -8.85 4.73 7.38
CA THR A 71 -9.75 5.90 7.41
C THR A 71 -9.25 6.96 8.36
N GLU A 72 -8.77 6.59 9.53
CA GLU A 72 -8.21 7.51 10.52
C GLU A 72 -6.87 8.12 10.04
N CYS A 73 -5.95 7.29 9.54
CA CYS A 73 -4.65 7.77 9.08
C CYS A 73 -4.78 8.75 7.91
N TRP A 74 -5.59 8.41 6.91
CA TRP A 74 -5.76 9.27 5.74
C TRP A 74 -6.52 10.55 6.05
N SER A 75 -7.47 10.53 7.00
CA SER A 75 -8.13 11.76 7.48
C SER A 75 -7.15 12.70 8.21
N LYS A 76 -6.11 12.16 8.84
CA LYS A 76 -5.05 12.93 9.48
C LYS A 76 -3.89 13.30 8.54
N LYS A 77 -4.01 13.02 7.24
CA LYS A 77 -2.97 13.25 6.22
C LYS A 77 -1.67 12.48 6.50
N HIS A 78 -1.81 11.23 6.93
CA HIS A 78 -0.73 10.27 7.08
C HIS A 78 -0.91 9.16 6.06
N ALA A 79 0.13 8.85 5.28
CA ALA A 79 0.09 7.76 4.30
C ALA A 79 1.41 6.97 4.31
N THR A 80 1.30 5.66 4.07
CA THR A 80 2.45 4.77 3.88
C THR A 80 2.43 4.27 2.45
N PHE A 81 3.34 4.78 1.63
CA PHE A 81 3.48 4.35 0.24
C PHE A 81 4.24 3.03 0.16
N LEU A 82 3.76 2.16 -0.72
CA LEU A 82 4.41 0.90 -1.07
C LEU A 82 5.01 1.08 -2.46
N ILE A 83 6.33 1.01 -2.57
CA ILE A 83 7.04 1.19 -3.84
C ILE A 83 7.47 -0.14 -4.45
N MET A 84 7.87 -0.09 -5.72
CA MET A 84 8.28 -1.22 -6.55
C MET A 84 7.15 -2.18 -6.87
N GLY A 85 5.89 -1.69 -6.83
CA GLY A 85 4.70 -2.44 -7.18
C GLY A 85 3.90 -2.97 -5.98
N ASP A 86 2.97 -3.88 -6.28
CA ASP A 86 2.02 -4.48 -5.33
C ASP A 86 2.26 -5.97 -5.09
N THR A 87 3.31 -6.52 -5.70
CA THR A 87 3.63 -7.95 -5.66
C THR A 87 5.02 -8.14 -5.08
N CYS A 88 5.13 -8.95 -4.03
CA CYS A 88 6.36 -9.25 -3.32
C CYS A 88 6.92 -10.60 -3.76
N THR A 89 8.25 -10.75 -3.83
CA THR A 89 8.90 -12.04 -4.10
C THR A 89 8.84 -13.00 -2.90
N ARG A 90 8.56 -12.49 -1.69
CA ARG A 90 8.56 -13.27 -0.45
C ARG A 90 7.16 -13.39 0.15
N ALA A 91 6.85 -14.58 0.69
CA ALA A 91 5.59 -14.92 1.35
C ALA A 91 5.73 -14.93 2.88
N CYS A 92 5.80 -13.74 3.50
CA CYS A 92 5.90 -13.65 4.95
C CYS A 92 4.57 -13.99 5.63
N ALA A 93 4.60 -14.78 6.71
CA ALA A 93 3.40 -15.26 7.41
C ALA A 93 2.50 -14.15 7.95
N PHE A 94 3.07 -13.01 8.38
CA PHE A 94 2.35 -11.85 8.92
C PHE A 94 1.89 -10.84 7.85
N CYS A 95 2.35 -10.97 6.59
CA CYS A 95 2.14 -9.96 5.55
C CYS A 95 0.91 -10.29 4.69
N ASP A 96 0.08 -9.29 4.39
CA ASP A 96 -1.11 -9.47 3.53
C ASP A 96 -0.89 -8.99 2.08
N VAL A 97 0.30 -8.51 1.75
CA VAL A 97 0.69 -8.14 0.38
C VAL A 97 0.73 -9.39 -0.50
N ILE A 98 0.35 -9.23 -1.77
CA ILE A 98 0.35 -10.30 -2.75
C ILE A 98 1.77 -10.84 -2.96
N THR A 99 1.92 -12.17 -2.95
CA THR A 99 3.19 -12.83 -3.29
C THR A 99 3.13 -13.39 -4.70
N GLY A 100 4.23 -13.25 -5.44
CA GLY A 100 4.32 -13.76 -6.82
C GLY A 100 5.49 -13.18 -7.58
N LYS A 101 5.40 -13.22 -8.91
CA LYS A 101 6.38 -12.60 -9.81
C LYS A 101 6.03 -11.11 -10.00
N PRO A 102 6.88 -10.18 -9.51
CA PRO A 102 6.63 -8.75 -9.69
C PRO A 102 6.73 -8.32 -11.16
N LYS A 103 6.07 -7.22 -11.48
CA LYS A 103 6.24 -6.55 -12.77
C LYS A 103 7.54 -5.74 -12.80
N ASN A 104 7.91 -5.27 -13.99
CA ASN A 104 9.04 -4.35 -14.13
C ASN A 104 8.81 -3.08 -13.30
N LEU A 105 9.91 -2.48 -12.82
CA LEU A 105 9.87 -1.22 -12.10
C LEU A 105 9.32 -0.11 -12.99
N ASP A 106 8.45 0.73 -12.43
CA ASP A 106 7.99 1.95 -13.10
C ASP A 106 9.04 3.06 -12.92
N PRO A 107 9.74 3.50 -13.98
CA PRO A 107 10.76 4.54 -13.87
C PRO A 107 10.20 5.89 -13.44
N PHE A 108 8.89 6.11 -13.59
CA PHE A 108 8.18 7.33 -13.19
C PHE A 108 7.61 7.28 -11.77
N GLU A 109 7.67 6.15 -11.08
CA GLU A 109 7.15 5.99 -9.72
C GLU A 109 7.71 7.06 -8.75
N PRO A 110 9.03 7.40 -8.76
CA PRO A 110 9.56 8.44 -7.88
C PRO A 110 8.88 9.80 -8.06
N ILE A 111 8.61 10.19 -9.31
CA ILE A 111 7.96 11.47 -9.64
C ILE A 111 6.47 11.42 -9.26
N LYS A 112 5.78 10.32 -9.54
CA LYS A 112 4.37 10.13 -9.19
C LYS A 112 4.15 10.24 -7.68
N ILE A 113 4.98 9.54 -6.88
CA ILE A 113 4.92 9.59 -5.41
C ILE A 113 5.16 11.00 -4.89
N SER A 114 6.22 11.67 -5.36
CA SER A 114 6.56 13.00 -4.91
C SER A 114 5.45 14.02 -5.25
N ASN A 115 4.84 13.92 -6.43
CA ASN A 115 3.70 14.74 -6.81
C ASN A 115 2.46 14.47 -5.94
N ALA A 116 2.18 13.21 -5.61
CA ALA A 116 1.08 12.85 -4.73
C ALA A 116 1.29 13.41 -3.31
N ILE A 117 2.49 13.27 -2.75
CA ILE A 117 2.85 13.85 -1.44
C ILE A 117 2.62 15.36 -1.44
N LYS A 118 3.03 16.06 -2.52
CA LYS A 118 2.82 17.49 -2.68
C LYS A 118 1.34 17.85 -2.75
N LYS A 119 0.56 17.17 -3.60
CA LYS A 119 -0.89 17.41 -3.78
C LYS A 119 -1.68 17.16 -2.50
N LEU A 120 -1.36 16.09 -1.78
CA LEU A 120 -2.04 15.70 -0.55
C LEU A 120 -1.66 16.55 0.65
N ASN A 121 -0.59 17.34 0.54
CA ASN A 121 -0.07 18.12 1.66
C ASN A 121 0.14 17.26 2.92
N LEU A 122 0.75 16.07 2.74
CA LEU A 122 0.92 15.11 3.82
C LEU A 122 1.84 15.69 4.91
N LYS A 123 1.42 15.54 6.16
CA LYS A 123 2.23 15.93 7.33
C LYS A 123 3.31 14.90 7.63
N HIS A 124 2.99 13.64 7.39
CA HIS A 124 3.88 12.52 7.65
C HIS A 124 3.78 11.50 6.52
N VAL A 125 4.92 11.09 6.00
CA VAL A 125 5.03 10.13 4.90
C VAL A 125 5.96 9.01 5.30
N VAL A 126 5.49 7.78 5.15
CA VAL A 126 6.32 6.59 5.26
C VAL A 126 6.46 5.99 3.86
N ILE A 127 7.67 5.63 3.48
CA ILE A 127 7.98 4.93 2.24
C ILE A 127 8.54 3.57 2.61
N THR A 128 7.90 2.53 2.10
CA THR A 128 8.34 1.14 2.25
C THR A 128 8.24 0.44 0.90
N SER A 129 8.78 -0.76 0.78
CA SER A 129 8.81 -1.50 -0.47
C SER A 129 8.36 -2.95 -0.32
N VAL A 130 7.95 -3.55 -1.42
CA VAL A 130 7.94 -5.01 -1.56
C VAL A 130 9.37 -5.52 -1.68
N ASN A 131 9.60 -6.79 -1.37
CA ASN A 131 10.87 -7.44 -1.67
C ASN A 131 10.97 -7.73 -3.17
N ARG A 132 12.16 -7.50 -3.71
CA ARG A 132 12.50 -7.64 -5.13
C ARG A 132 13.77 -8.49 -5.28
N ASP A 133 13.70 -9.75 -4.80
CA ASP A 133 14.81 -10.70 -4.95
C ASP A 133 15.09 -11.08 -6.43
N ASP A 134 14.22 -10.62 -7.33
CA ASP A 134 14.37 -10.72 -8.79
C ASP A 134 15.33 -9.66 -9.38
N LEU A 135 15.73 -8.65 -8.60
CA LEU A 135 16.66 -7.60 -8.98
C LEU A 135 18.02 -7.83 -8.30
N GLU A 136 19.11 -7.60 -9.01
CA GLU A 136 20.48 -7.79 -8.49
C GLU A 136 20.75 -6.94 -7.23
N ASP A 137 20.23 -5.70 -7.21
CA ASP A 137 20.39 -4.78 -6.08
C ASP A 137 19.24 -4.82 -5.09
N GLY A 138 18.30 -5.79 -5.21
CA GLY A 138 17.09 -5.86 -4.40
C GLY A 138 16.16 -4.64 -4.53
N GLY A 139 16.41 -3.77 -5.52
CA GLY A 139 15.69 -2.52 -5.76
C GLY A 139 16.22 -1.33 -4.96
N SER A 140 17.40 -1.42 -4.37
CA SER A 140 18.01 -0.36 -3.56
C SER A 140 18.20 0.95 -4.31
N SER A 141 18.64 0.88 -5.57
CA SER A 141 18.81 2.04 -6.46
C SER A 141 17.49 2.77 -6.72
N HIS A 142 16.42 2.01 -6.93
CA HIS A 142 15.08 2.58 -7.13
C HIS A 142 14.56 3.23 -5.84
N PHE A 143 14.75 2.56 -4.70
CA PHE A 143 14.37 3.09 -3.38
C PHE A 143 15.09 4.41 -3.08
N ARG A 144 16.41 4.45 -3.29
CA ARG A 144 17.23 5.66 -3.15
C ARG A 144 16.69 6.80 -4.02
N LYS A 145 16.37 6.54 -5.30
CA LYS A 145 15.83 7.54 -6.22
C LYS A 145 14.49 8.12 -5.74
N VAL A 146 13.61 7.26 -5.21
CA VAL A 146 12.33 7.72 -4.61
C VAL A 146 12.59 8.66 -3.45
N ILE A 147 13.51 8.33 -2.54
CA ILE A 147 13.85 9.18 -1.39
C ILE A 147 14.44 10.52 -1.85
N GLU A 148 15.39 10.51 -2.78
CA GLU A 148 16.05 11.72 -3.28
C GLU A 148 15.05 12.69 -3.92
N VAL A 149 14.17 12.19 -4.79
CA VAL A 149 13.15 13.01 -5.46
C VAL A 149 12.13 13.55 -4.44
N THR A 150 11.72 12.72 -3.48
CA THR A 150 10.78 13.14 -2.43
C THR A 150 11.39 14.21 -1.53
N LYS A 151 12.64 14.03 -1.09
CA LYS A 151 13.35 15.03 -0.27
C LYS A 151 13.49 16.37 -0.96
N LYS A 152 13.84 16.40 -2.25
CA LYS A 152 13.94 17.66 -3.02
C LYS A 152 12.62 18.44 -2.97
N ILE A 153 11.49 17.78 -3.12
CA ILE A 153 10.17 18.45 -3.09
C ILE A 153 9.80 18.89 -1.67
N MET A 154 10.13 18.11 -0.65
CA MET A 154 9.89 18.47 0.76
C MET A 154 10.75 19.66 1.20
N LEU A 155 12.03 19.69 0.83
CA LEU A 155 12.95 20.81 1.14
C LEU A 155 12.52 22.13 0.49
N ILE A 156 12.10 22.09 -0.79
CA ILE A 156 11.58 23.29 -1.48
C ILE A 156 10.36 23.86 -0.74
N ARG A 157 9.65 23.06 0.00
CA ARG A 157 8.48 23.45 0.77
C ARG A 157 8.83 24.07 2.12
N GLN A 158 9.90 23.60 2.78
CA GLN A 158 10.41 24.18 4.02
C GLN A 158 11.08 25.55 3.81
N LEU A 159 11.59 25.81 2.60
CA LEU A 159 12.23 27.09 2.23
C LEU A 159 11.22 28.18 1.81
N LYS A 160 9.92 27.93 1.86
CA LYS A 160 8.86 28.88 1.51
C LYS A 160 8.15 29.52 2.72
N TYR A 161 8.76 29.44 3.91
CA TYR A 161 8.27 30.12 5.12
C TYR A 161 9.33 31.09 5.63
#